data_3d8ac4c799890e16aff45547cdd8d91e
#
_entry.id   3d8ac4c799890e16aff45547cdd8d91e
#
_cell.length_a   1.000
_cell.length_b   1.000
_cell.length_c   1.000
_cell.angle_alpha   90.00
_cell.angle_beta   90.00
_cell.angle_gamma   90.00
#
_symmetry.space_group_name_H-M   'P 1'
#
loop_
_entity.id
_entity.type
_entity.pdbx_description
1 polymer ?
#
loop_
_entity_poly.entity_id
_entity_poly.type
_entity_poly.pdbx_seq_one_letter_code
_entity_poly.pdbx_strand_id
1 'polypeptide(L)'
;DILVTPAVTILVGVALAKWIAPPIGTAASAFGNVIDRATELQPFWMGIAVSVLVGIALTLPISSAAICQVLRLTGIAGGAAVAGCCAQMVGFAVMSFKENRWGGLVSQGLGTSMLQMPNIVRNPRVWIAPTLASAITGPIATCVFHLEMNGAPINSGMGTCGLCGLIGVWTGWVSPSEEAIAKGAAAMSPTGFDWLGLILVAIVLPAILAPLINMVCRRLGWVKDGDLKLDSVSYTHLR
;
A
#
# COMPACT_ATOMS: atom_id res chain seq x y z
N ASP A 1 -26.58 22.67 -22.87
CA ASP A 1 -25.56 22.40 -21.83
C ASP A 1 -25.63 20.98 -21.30
N ILE A 2 -26.81 20.39 -21.05
CA ILE A 2 -26.94 19.02 -20.49
C ILE A 2 -26.33 17.93 -21.37
N LEU A 3 -26.33 18.08 -22.70
CA LEU A 3 -25.74 17.14 -23.64
C LEU A 3 -24.31 17.52 -24.06
N VAL A 4 -24.05 18.81 -24.22
CA VAL A 4 -22.75 19.31 -24.71
C VAL A 4 -21.65 19.11 -23.66
N THR A 5 -21.92 19.43 -22.40
CA THR A 5 -20.92 19.31 -21.33
C THR A 5 -20.46 17.86 -21.14
N PRO A 6 -21.33 16.85 -20.99
CA PRO A 6 -20.89 15.46 -20.91
C PRO A 6 -20.18 14.97 -22.18
N ALA A 7 -20.69 15.33 -23.36
CA ALA A 7 -20.08 14.91 -24.62
C ALA A 7 -18.65 15.46 -24.77
N VAL A 8 -18.44 16.76 -24.52
CA VAL A 8 -17.10 17.38 -24.57
C VAL A 8 -16.18 16.78 -23.52
N THR A 9 -16.66 16.59 -22.29
CA THR A 9 -15.86 16.00 -21.21
C THR A 9 -15.41 14.58 -21.55
N ILE A 10 -16.33 13.77 -22.10
CA ILE A 10 -16.00 12.39 -22.49
C ILE A 10 -15.02 12.38 -23.66
N LEU A 11 -15.24 13.18 -24.71
CA LEU A 11 -14.36 13.23 -25.88
C LEU A 11 -12.95 13.70 -25.51
N VAL A 12 -12.84 14.78 -24.74
CA VAL A 12 -11.55 15.30 -24.25
C VAL A 12 -10.88 14.29 -23.31
N GLY A 13 -11.64 13.69 -22.39
CA GLY A 13 -11.14 12.66 -21.48
C GLY A 13 -10.60 11.42 -22.22
N VAL A 14 -11.32 10.92 -23.22
CA VAL A 14 -10.87 9.79 -24.05
C VAL A 14 -9.65 10.16 -24.90
N ALA A 15 -9.60 11.35 -25.47
CA ALA A 15 -8.44 11.82 -26.24
C ALA A 15 -7.18 11.94 -25.37
N LEU A 16 -7.30 12.54 -24.18
CA LEU A 16 -6.22 12.62 -23.21
C LEU A 16 -5.80 11.23 -22.71
N ALA A 17 -6.76 10.36 -22.42
CA ALA A 17 -6.48 9.00 -21.99
C ALA A 17 -5.69 8.22 -23.04
N LYS A 18 -6.06 8.29 -24.32
CA LYS A 18 -5.31 7.66 -25.41
C LYS A 18 -3.87 8.13 -25.54
N TRP A 19 -3.61 9.38 -25.19
CA TRP A 19 -2.26 9.96 -25.29
C TRP A 19 -1.40 9.65 -24.07
N ILE A 20 -1.99 9.67 -22.86
CA ILE A 20 -1.28 9.53 -21.60
C ILE A 20 -1.25 8.05 -21.13
N ALA A 21 -2.23 7.23 -21.50
CA ALA A 21 -2.28 5.84 -21.08
C ALA A 21 -1.08 4.98 -21.54
N PRO A 22 -0.54 5.09 -22.79
CA PRO A 22 0.60 4.27 -23.19
C PRO A 22 1.85 4.48 -22.33
N PRO A 23 2.35 5.70 -22.07
CA PRO A 23 3.54 5.89 -21.23
C PRO A 23 3.31 5.48 -19.78
N ILE A 24 2.10 5.69 -19.25
CA ILE A 24 1.75 5.21 -17.89
C ILE A 24 1.70 3.68 -17.87
N GLY A 25 1.12 3.06 -18.90
CA GLY A 25 1.04 1.61 -19.01
C GLY A 25 2.43 0.97 -19.09
N THR A 26 3.36 1.53 -19.88
CA THR A 26 4.73 1.04 -19.95
C THR A 26 5.48 1.19 -18.63
N ALA A 27 5.31 2.32 -17.93
CA ALA A 27 5.91 2.52 -16.62
C ALA A 27 5.34 1.53 -15.58
N ALA A 28 4.02 1.32 -15.55
CA ALA A 28 3.38 0.36 -14.67
C ALA A 28 3.83 -1.09 -14.97
N SER A 29 3.97 -1.47 -16.25
CA SER A 29 4.45 -2.79 -16.65
C SER A 29 5.92 -3.00 -16.28
N ALA A 30 6.77 -1.97 -16.45
CA ALA A 30 8.16 -2.03 -16.02
C ALA A 30 8.28 -2.23 -14.50
N PHE A 31 7.45 -1.51 -13.73
CA PHE A 31 7.39 -1.66 -12.29
C PHE A 31 6.87 -3.05 -11.87
N GLY A 32 5.84 -3.56 -12.58
CA GLY A 32 5.34 -4.93 -12.40
C GLY A 32 6.41 -5.98 -12.62
N ASN A 33 7.22 -5.86 -13.69
CA ASN A 33 8.32 -6.78 -13.97
C ASN A 33 9.39 -6.79 -12.87
N VAL A 34 9.65 -5.65 -12.21
CA VAL A 34 10.58 -5.59 -11.07
C VAL A 34 10.00 -6.34 -9.87
N ILE A 35 8.71 -6.20 -9.60
CA ILE A 35 8.03 -6.95 -8.53
C ILE A 35 8.05 -8.44 -8.84
N ASP A 36 7.75 -8.84 -10.08
CA ASP A 36 7.74 -10.25 -10.49
C ASP A 36 9.11 -10.91 -10.25
N ARG A 37 10.19 -10.26 -10.68
CA ARG A 37 11.55 -10.72 -10.38
C ARG A 37 11.86 -10.78 -8.88
N ALA A 38 11.30 -9.85 -8.10
CA ALA A 38 11.48 -9.86 -6.65
C ALA A 38 10.80 -11.07 -5.99
N THR A 39 9.74 -11.62 -6.57
CA THR A 39 9.06 -12.81 -6.03
C THR A 39 9.85 -14.11 -6.19
N GLU A 40 10.85 -14.12 -7.07
CA GLU A 40 11.76 -15.27 -7.28
C GLU A 40 12.86 -15.36 -6.22
N LEU A 41 13.03 -14.33 -5.39
CA LEU A 41 14.06 -14.29 -4.35
C LEU A 41 13.69 -15.20 -3.16
N GLN A 42 14.70 -15.49 -2.33
CA GLN A 42 14.48 -16.16 -1.05
C GLN A 42 13.50 -15.36 -0.17
N PRO A 43 12.69 -16.01 0.69
CA PRO A 43 11.61 -15.36 1.45
C PRO A 43 12.02 -14.09 2.21
N PHE A 44 13.22 -14.03 2.74
CA PHE A 44 13.73 -12.86 3.45
C PHE A 44 13.90 -11.66 2.50
N TRP A 45 14.64 -11.83 1.41
CA TRP A 45 14.91 -10.76 0.44
C TRP A 45 13.67 -10.40 -0.37
N MET A 46 12.86 -11.42 -0.73
CA MET A 46 11.55 -11.23 -1.32
C MET A 46 10.66 -10.39 -0.40
N GLY A 47 10.62 -10.71 0.89
CA GLY A 47 9.87 -9.97 1.89
C GLY A 47 10.22 -8.48 1.89
N ILE A 48 11.50 -8.14 1.87
CA ILE A 48 11.96 -6.74 1.78
C ILE A 48 11.55 -6.11 0.45
N ALA A 49 11.91 -6.75 -0.67
CA ALA A 49 11.74 -6.17 -1.99
C ALA A 49 10.27 -5.97 -2.34
N VAL A 50 9.44 -7.00 -2.16
CA VAL A 50 8.00 -6.93 -2.49
C VAL A 50 7.27 -5.96 -1.58
N SER A 51 7.52 -5.99 -0.25
CA SER A 51 6.86 -5.07 0.68
C SER A 51 7.19 -3.60 0.39
N VAL A 52 8.46 -3.30 0.10
CA VAL A 52 8.89 -1.93 -0.25
C VAL A 52 8.31 -1.51 -1.59
N LEU A 53 8.44 -2.33 -2.63
CA LEU A 53 7.98 -1.97 -3.98
C LEU A 53 6.46 -1.78 -4.04
N VAL A 54 5.69 -2.74 -3.50
CA VAL A 54 4.23 -2.64 -3.52
C VAL A 54 3.73 -1.55 -2.57
N GLY A 55 4.39 -1.36 -1.43
CA GLY A 55 4.11 -0.25 -0.51
C GLY A 55 4.34 1.11 -1.17
N ILE A 56 5.45 1.29 -1.89
CA ILE A 56 5.72 2.49 -2.69
C ILE A 56 4.66 2.67 -3.77
N ALA A 57 4.31 1.60 -4.50
CA ALA A 57 3.28 1.63 -5.53
C ALA A 57 1.93 2.11 -5.01
N LEU A 58 1.54 1.69 -3.81
CA LEU A 58 0.29 2.14 -3.16
C LEU A 58 0.27 3.65 -2.89
N THR A 59 1.42 4.23 -2.55
CA THR A 59 1.52 5.66 -2.25
C THR A 59 1.62 6.51 -3.51
N LEU A 60 2.17 5.96 -4.60
CA LEU A 60 2.23 6.60 -5.90
C LEU A 60 0.85 6.69 -6.55
N PRO A 61 0.62 7.65 -7.47
CA PRO A 61 -0.63 7.75 -8.22
C PRO A 61 -0.73 6.66 -9.32
N ILE A 62 -0.44 5.41 -8.94
CA ILE A 62 -0.57 4.22 -9.78
C ILE A 62 -1.40 3.17 -9.03
N SER A 63 -2.07 2.30 -9.76
CA SER A 63 -2.91 1.28 -9.13
C SER A 63 -2.08 0.07 -8.68
N SER A 64 -1.62 0.06 -7.42
CA SER A 64 -0.98 -1.11 -6.80
C SER A 64 -1.87 -2.35 -6.85
N ALA A 65 -3.17 -2.17 -6.67
CA ALA A 65 -4.17 -3.23 -6.76
C ALA A 65 -4.19 -3.87 -8.15
N ALA A 66 -4.20 -3.05 -9.22
CA ALA A 66 -4.15 -3.55 -10.60
C ALA A 66 -2.82 -4.28 -10.90
N ILE A 67 -1.69 -3.76 -10.42
CA ILE A 67 -0.39 -4.42 -10.57
C ILE A 67 -0.41 -5.79 -9.89
N CYS A 68 -0.86 -5.89 -8.65
CA CYS A 68 -0.95 -7.15 -7.92
C CYS A 68 -1.92 -8.15 -8.58
N GLN A 69 -3.01 -7.66 -9.18
CA GLN A 69 -3.94 -8.50 -9.93
C GLN A 69 -3.31 -9.06 -11.20
N VAL A 70 -2.62 -8.23 -12.00
CA VAL A 70 -1.95 -8.66 -13.23
C VAL A 70 -0.85 -9.68 -12.94
N LEU A 71 -0.08 -9.48 -11.88
CA LEU A 71 0.97 -10.39 -11.43
C LEU A 71 0.43 -11.63 -10.70
N ARG A 72 -0.89 -11.71 -10.46
CA ARG A 72 -1.52 -12.77 -9.65
C ARG A 72 -0.80 -12.99 -8.32
N LEU A 73 -0.53 -11.88 -7.61
CA LEU A 73 0.31 -11.88 -6.42
C LEU A 73 -0.45 -12.46 -5.23
N THR A 74 -0.19 -13.75 -4.96
CA THR A 74 -0.80 -14.54 -3.87
C THR A 74 0.28 -15.24 -3.04
N GLY A 75 -0.09 -15.98 -2.02
CA GLY A 75 0.83 -16.72 -1.16
C GLY A 75 1.67 -15.78 -0.29
N ILE A 76 2.89 -16.19 0.02
CA ILE A 76 3.84 -15.45 0.88
C ILE A 76 4.21 -14.10 0.25
N ALA A 77 4.37 -14.02 -1.09
CA ALA A 77 4.65 -12.77 -1.78
C ALA A 77 3.46 -11.80 -1.66
N GLY A 78 2.22 -12.30 -1.74
CA GLY A 78 1.02 -11.52 -1.46
C GLY A 78 0.97 -11.00 -0.03
N GLY A 79 1.37 -11.83 0.95
CA GLY A 79 1.49 -11.44 2.35
C GLY A 79 2.52 -10.33 2.57
N ALA A 80 3.69 -10.41 1.91
CA ALA A 80 4.70 -9.35 1.93
C ALA A 80 4.16 -8.03 1.34
N ALA A 81 3.40 -8.11 0.25
CA ALA A 81 2.76 -6.94 -0.36
C ALA A 81 1.76 -6.28 0.58
N VAL A 82 0.89 -7.06 1.24
CA VAL A 82 -0.04 -6.56 2.28
C VAL A 82 0.73 -5.88 3.39
N ALA A 83 1.80 -6.49 3.91
CA ALA A 83 2.64 -5.92 4.96
C ALA A 83 3.21 -4.55 4.57
N GLY A 84 3.74 -4.43 3.35
CA GLY A 84 4.28 -3.19 2.80
C GLY A 84 3.22 -2.10 2.65
N CYS A 85 2.06 -2.45 2.10
CA CYS A 85 0.91 -1.54 1.97
C CYS A 85 0.42 -1.04 3.33
N CYS A 86 0.27 -1.94 4.31
CA CYS A 86 -0.11 -1.59 5.67
C CYS A 86 0.93 -0.67 6.32
N ALA A 87 2.23 -0.94 6.11
CA ALA A 87 3.30 -0.11 6.64
C ALA A 87 3.27 1.32 6.08
N GLN A 88 2.96 1.49 4.82
CA GLN A 88 2.77 2.83 4.24
C GLN A 88 1.54 3.53 4.82
N MET A 89 0.39 2.86 4.86
CA MET A 89 -0.86 3.48 5.29
C MET A 89 -0.87 3.79 6.78
N VAL A 90 -0.68 2.78 7.62
CA VAL A 90 -0.66 2.93 9.08
C VAL A 90 0.53 3.77 9.51
N GLY A 91 1.69 3.59 8.86
CA GLY A 91 2.89 4.39 9.12
C GLY A 91 2.64 5.87 8.93
N PHE A 92 2.15 6.30 7.76
CA PHE A 92 1.80 7.70 7.51
C PHE A 92 0.69 8.21 8.44
N ALA A 93 -0.34 7.40 8.69
CA ALA A 93 -1.45 7.76 9.56
C ALA A 93 -0.97 8.11 10.98
N VAL A 94 -0.14 7.24 11.58
CA VAL A 94 0.31 7.42 12.95
C VAL A 94 1.42 8.47 13.05
N MET A 95 2.42 8.48 12.15
CA MET A 95 3.52 9.44 12.23
C MET A 95 3.08 10.89 11.96
N SER A 96 1.97 11.09 11.24
CA SER A 96 1.39 12.40 10.98
C SER A 96 0.29 12.80 11.98
N PHE A 97 0.05 12.01 13.02
CA PHE A 97 -1.05 12.25 13.97
C PHE A 97 -0.96 13.60 14.66
N LYS A 98 0.26 14.09 14.94
CA LYS A 98 0.50 15.41 15.56
C LYS A 98 -0.08 16.54 14.72
N GLU A 99 0.06 16.46 13.39
CA GLU A 99 -0.38 17.47 12.44
C GLU A 99 -1.86 17.29 12.01
N ASN A 100 -2.31 16.05 11.81
CA ASN A 100 -3.58 15.75 11.15
C ASN A 100 -4.65 15.18 12.07
N ARG A 101 -4.29 14.83 13.33
CA ARG A 101 -5.21 14.31 14.33
C ARG A 101 -6.01 13.08 13.82
N TRP A 102 -7.21 12.89 14.36
CA TRP A 102 -8.08 11.75 14.04
C TRP A 102 -8.53 11.72 12.56
N GLY A 103 -8.79 12.89 11.97
CA GLY A 103 -9.14 12.97 10.55
C GLY A 103 -8.03 12.41 9.65
N GLY A 104 -6.78 12.78 9.90
CA GLY A 104 -5.64 12.25 9.17
C GLY A 104 -5.36 10.78 9.46
N LEU A 105 -5.60 10.33 10.70
CA LEU A 105 -5.44 8.92 11.06
C LEU A 105 -6.39 8.03 10.25
N VAL A 106 -7.66 8.40 10.20
CA VAL A 106 -8.69 7.62 9.47
C VAL A 106 -8.49 7.73 7.98
N SER A 107 -8.29 8.93 7.44
CA SER A 107 -8.18 9.14 6.00
C SER A 107 -6.96 8.44 5.39
N GLN A 108 -5.84 8.37 6.11
CA GLN A 108 -4.62 7.70 5.64
C GLN A 108 -4.61 6.21 6.03
N GLY A 109 -5.03 5.88 7.24
CA GLY A 109 -5.00 4.51 7.76
C GLY A 109 -6.05 3.59 7.13
N LEU A 110 -7.24 4.09 6.84
CA LEU A 110 -8.33 3.33 6.21
C LEU A 110 -8.65 3.78 4.78
N GLY A 111 -8.25 5.00 4.41
CA GLY A 111 -8.43 5.53 3.06
C GLY A 111 -7.21 5.22 2.19
N THR A 112 -6.22 6.11 2.15
CA THR A 112 -5.02 5.91 1.32
C THR A 112 -3.84 6.75 1.78
N SER A 113 -2.62 6.18 1.68
CA SER A 113 -1.36 6.91 1.89
C SER A 113 -1.05 7.92 0.76
N MET A 114 -1.73 7.81 -0.37
CA MET A 114 -1.57 8.73 -1.52
C MET A 114 -1.85 10.20 -1.13
N LEU A 115 -2.62 10.44 -0.07
CA LEU A 115 -2.86 11.78 0.46
C LEU A 115 -1.57 12.52 0.84
N GLN A 116 -0.47 11.79 1.10
CA GLN A 116 0.83 12.37 1.40
C GLN A 116 1.68 12.70 0.15
N MET A 117 1.19 12.37 -1.06
CA MET A 117 1.96 12.66 -2.29
C MET A 117 2.39 14.12 -2.43
N PRO A 118 1.54 15.13 -2.18
CA PRO A 118 1.99 16.53 -2.23
C PRO A 118 3.16 16.82 -1.28
N ASN A 119 3.14 16.23 -0.10
CA ASN A 119 4.21 16.39 0.89
C ASN A 119 5.48 15.63 0.48
N ILE A 120 5.35 14.44 -0.09
CA ILE A 120 6.46 13.65 -0.63
C ILE A 120 7.15 14.40 -1.77
N VAL A 121 6.40 15.04 -2.66
CA VAL A 121 6.96 15.86 -3.75
C VAL A 121 7.70 17.08 -3.21
N ARG A 122 7.20 17.72 -2.15
CA ARG A 122 7.85 18.87 -1.50
C ARG A 122 9.10 18.46 -0.72
N ASN A 123 9.02 17.35 0.02
CA ASN A 123 10.12 16.78 0.80
C ASN A 123 10.12 15.25 0.72
N PRO A 124 10.88 14.64 -0.23
CA PRO A 124 10.91 13.18 -0.40
C PRO A 124 11.38 12.42 0.84
N ARG A 125 12.06 13.09 1.78
CA ARG A 125 12.57 12.46 3.01
C ARG A 125 11.46 12.01 3.97
N VAL A 126 10.25 12.57 3.85
CA VAL A 126 9.09 12.12 4.65
C VAL A 126 8.69 10.68 4.33
N TRP A 127 9.06 10.17 3.15
CA TRP A 127 8.75 8.82 2.70
C TRP A 127 9.70 7.75 3.28
N ILE A 128 10.86 8.15 3.80
CA ILE A 128 11.88 7.23 4.33
C ILE A 128 11.32 6.38 5.47
N ALA A 129 10.61 7.00 6.41
CA ALA A 129 10.14 6.32 7.61
C ALA A 129 9.18 5.15 7.30
N PRO A 130 8.07 5.33 6.56
CA PRO A 130 7.17 4.21 6.23
C PRO A 130 7.80 3.20 5.28
N THR A 131 8.73 3.63 4.41
CA THR A 131 9.45 2.72 3.50
C THR A 131 10.42 1.80 4.27
N LEU A 132 11.16 2.33 5.24
CA LEU A 132 11.98 1.50 6.11
C LEU A 132 11.13 0.60 7.02
N ALA A 133 9.97 1.08 7.49
CA ALA A 133 9.03 0.23 8.21
C ALA A 133 8.55 -0.93 7.32
N SER A 134 8.24 -0.68 6.03
CA SER A 134 7.90 -1.75 5.06
C SER A 134 9.03 -2.76 4.92
N ALA A 135 10.28 -2.30 4.80
CA ALA A 135 11.46 -3.17 4.67
C ALA A 135 11.67 -4.08 5.90
N ILE A 136 11.20 -3.66 7.08
CA ILE A 136 11.29 -4.46 8.31
C ILE A 136 10.08 -5.38 8.44
N THR A 137 8.87 -4.89 8.19
CA THR A 137 7.64 -5.67 8.35
C THR A 137 7.51 -6.78 7.30
N GLY A 138 8.04 -6.58 6.08
CA GLY A 138 8.04 -7.58 5.02
C GLY A 138 8.68 -8.91 5.43
N PRO A 139 9.96 -8.95 5.81
CA PRO A 139 10.62 -10.16 6.29
C PRO A 139 9.97 -10.77 7.54
N ILE A 140 9.43 -9.96 8.44
CA ILE A 140 8.69 -10.45 9.60
C ILE A 140 7.43 -11.20 9.14
N ALA A 141 6.71 -10.65 8.16
CA ALA A 141 5.54 -11.32 7.57
C ALA A 141 5.91 -12.64 6.91
N THR A 142 7.01 -12.67 6.12
CA THR A 142 7.37 -13.84 5.30
C THR A 142 8.11 -14.92 6.06
N CYS A 143 9.02 -14.55 6.99
CA CYS A 143 9.91 -15.50 7.66
C CYS A 143 9.45 -15.89 9.06
N VAL A 144 8.72 -15.01 9.78
CA VAL A 144 8.29 -15.27 11.16
C VAL A 144 6.86 -15.80 11.20
N PHE A 145 5.95 -15.08 10.54
CA PHE A 145 4.52 -15.45 10.57
C PHE A 145 4.09 -16.28 9.37
N HIS A 146 4.92 -16.42 8.35
CA HIS A 146 4.56 -17.07 7.08
C HIS A 146 3.19 -16.57 6.58
N LEU A 147 2.98 -15.26 6.67
CA LEU A 147 1.71 -14.64 6.36
C LEU A 147 1.43 -14.77 4.86
N GLU A 148 0.45 -15.59 4.52
CA GLU A 148 0.01 -15.79 3.15
C GLU A 148 -1.25 -15.00 2.86
N MET A 149 -1.27 -14.33 1.71
CA MET A 149 -2.46 -13.71 1.16
C MET A 149 -2.98 -14.58 0.01
N ASN A 150 -3.90 -15.48 0.31
CA ASN A 150 -4.49 -16.45 -0.62
C ASN A 150 -5.90 -16.06 -1.10
N GLY A 151 -6.37 -14.86 -0.74
CA GLY A 151 -7.57 -14.26 -1.30
C GLY A 151 -7.37 -13.74 -2.73
N ALA A 152 -8.28 -12.90 -3.22
CA ALA A 152 -8.14 -12.31 -4.55
C ALA A 152 -6.85 -11.48 -4.65
N PRO A 153 -6.02 -11.66 -5.72
CA PRO A 153 -4.72 -11.01 -5.87
C PRO A 153 -4.76 -9.48 -5.75
N ILE A 154 -5.86 -8.87 -6.14
CA ILE A 154 -6.10 -7.42 -6.04
C ILE A 154 -5.93 -6.91 -4.59
N ASN A 155 -6.28 -7.72 -3.60
CA ASN A 155 -6.22 -7.37 -2.18
C ASN A 155 -4.78 -7.25 -1.66
N SER A 156 -3.82 -7.93 -2.31
CA SER A 156 -2.39 -7.83 -1.97
C SER A 156 -1.85 -6.40 -2.05
N GLY A 157 -2.39 -5.59 -2.97
CA GLY A 157 -1.98 -4.21 -3.17
C GLY A 157 -2.78 -3.18 -2.39
N MET A 158 -3.67 -3.59 -1.47
CA MET A 158 -4.61 -2.66 -0.82
C MET A 158 -4.25 -2.35 0.65
N GLY A 159 -3.51 -3.22 1.34
CA GLY A 159 -3.17 -3.02 2.76
C GLY A 159 -4.40 -2.79 3.63
N THR A 160 -4.38 -1.73 4.44
CA THR A 160 -5.52 -1.33 5.30
C THR A 160 -6.57 -0.48 4.59
N CYS A 161 -6.42 -0.19 3.29
CA CYS A 161 -7.44 0.53 2.50
C CYS A 161 -8.76 -0.22 2.52
N GLY A 162 -9.79 0.35 3.17
CA GLY A 162 -11.07 -0.33 3.41
C GLY A 162 -10.93 -1.71 4.07
N LEU A 163 -9.81 -2.00 4.74
CA LEU A 163 -9.41 -3.30 5.30
C LEU A 163 -9.28 -4.41 4.24
N CYS A 164 -9.26 -4.08 2.95
CA CYS A 164 -9.28 -5.07 1.86
C CYS A 164 -8.10 -6.05 1.93
N GLY A 165 -6.89 -5.60 2.26
CA GLY A 165 -5.73 -6.49 2.41
C GLY A 165 -5.91 -7.49 3.54
N LEU A 166 -6.42 -7.05 4.71
CA LEU A 166 -6.68 -7.90 5.86
C LEU A 166 -7.80 -8.90 5.58
N ILE A 167 -8.89 -8.42 4.95
CA ILE A 167 -10.00 -9.28 4.52
C ILE A 167 -9.50 -10.28 3.48
N GLY A 168 -8.60 -9.87 2.56
CA GLY A 168 -7.99 -10.75 1.58
C GLY A 168 -7.18 -11.89 2.21
N VAL A 169 -6.42 -11.60 3.26
CA VAL A 169 -5.72 -12.64 4.04
C VAL A 169 -6.71 -13.57 4.72
N TRP A 170 -7.71 -13.03 5.42
CA TRP A 170 -8.72 -13.82 6.11
C TRP A 170 -9.55 -14.68 5.13
N THR A 171 -10.03 -14.10 4.04
CA THR A 171 -10.79 -14.88 3.04
C THR A 171 -9.91 -15.94 2.38
N GLY A 172 -8.62 -15.65 2.20
CA GLY A 172 -7.65 -16.62 1.69
C GLY A 172 -7.44 -17.82 2.61
N TRP A 173 -7.59 -17.68 3.92
CA TRP A 173 -7.55 -18.81 4.85
C TRP A 173 -8.78 -19.71 4.70
N VAL A 174 -9.97 -19.13 4.56
CA VAL A 174 -11.25 -19.87 4.56
C VAL A 174 -11.61 -20.37 3.16
N SER A 175 -11.39 -19.54 2.15
CA SER A 175 -11.75 -19.80 0.74
C SER A 175 -10.70 -19.19 -0.18
N PRO A 176 -9.58 -19.90 -0.44
CA PRO A 176 -8.55 -19.42 -1.35
C PRO A 176 -9.09 -19.13 -2.73
N SER A 177 -8.51 -18.11 -3.40
CA SER A 177 -8.85 -17.77 -4.79
C SER A 177 -8.36 -18.85 -5.76
N GLU A 178 -8.94 -18.89 -6.97
CA GLU A 178 -8.54 -19.84 -8.02
C GLU A 178 -7.03 -19.73 -8.32
N GLU A 179 -6.49 -18.51 -8.33
CA GLU A 179 -5.08 -18.26 -8.56
C GLU A 179 -4.19 -18.80 -7.44
N ALA A 180 -4.67 -18.73 -6.19
CA ALA A 180 -3.95 -19.30 -5.05
C ALA A 180 -4.01 -20.83 -5.05
N ILE A 181 -5.17 -21.41 -5.37
CA ILE A 181 -5.36 -22.87 -5.51
C ILE A 181 -4.46 -23.42 -6.60
N ALA A 182 -4.34 -22.71 -7.74
CA ALA A 182 -3.44 -23.09 -8.82
C ALA A 182 -1.95 -23.12 -8.40
N LYS A 183 -1.59 -22.39 -7.34
CA LYS A 183 -0.26 -22.40 -6.71
C LYS A 183 -0.13 -23.34 -5.52
N GLY A 184 -1.17 -24.15 -5.26
CA GLY A 184 -1.17 -25.17 -4.21
C GLY A 184 -1.72 -24.72 -2.87
N ALA A 185 -2.36 -23.55 -2.78
CA ALA A 185 -3.01 -23.11 -1.56
C ALA A 185 -4.24 -23.95 -1.26
N ALA A 186 -4.43 -24.27 0.02
CA ALA A 186 -5.61 -24.98 0.52
C ALA A 186 -6.30 -24.16 1.60
N ALA A 187 -7.59 -24.36 1.76
CA ALA A 187 -8.34 -23.76 2.85
C ALA A 187 -7.81 -24.29 4.20
N MET A 188 -7.61 -23.36 5.14
CA MET A 188 -7.15 -23.66 6.49
C MET A 188 -8.02 -22.97 7.54
N SER A 189 -8.05 -23.53 8.73
CA SER A 189 -8.65 -22.83 9.87
C SER A 189 -7.57 -21.97 10.53
N PRO A 190 -7.73 -20.64 10.57
CA PRO A 190 -6.72 -19.75 11.15
C PRO A 190 -6.57 -20.00 12.65
N THR A 191 -5.33 -20.08 13.10
CA THR A 191 -4.97 -20.22 14.51
C THR A 191 -4.84 -18.84 15.17
N GLY A 192 -4.74 -18.81 16.51
CA GLY A 192 -4.46 -17.57 17.23
C GLY A 192 -3.13 -16.93 16.82
N PHE A 193 -2.15 -17.72 16.36
CA PHE A 193 -0.87 -17.23 15.88
C PHE A 193 -1.00 -16.50 14.53
N ASP A 194 -1.85 -16.99 13.64
CA ASP A 194 -2.09 -16.35 12.33
C ASP A 194 -2.78 -14.99 12.50
N TRP A 195 -3.78 -14.92 13.38
CA TRP A 195 -4.42 -13.65 13.74
C TRP A 195 -3.47 -12.67 14.41
N LEU A 196 -2.63 -13.17 15.33
CA LEU A 196 -1.59 -12.35 15.97
C LEU A 196 -0.62 -11.79 14.91
N GLY A 197 -0.16 -12.64 13.99
CA GLY A 197 0.72 -12.26 12.90
C GLY A 197 0.10 -11.18 12.02
N LEU A 198 -1.15 -11.37 11.61
CA LEU A 198 -1.88 -10.40 10.80
C LEU A 198 -2.00 -9.04 11.50
N ILE A 199 -2.44 -9.00 12.76
CA ILE A 199 -2.61 -7.75 13.51
C ILE A 199 -1.26 -7.07 13.78
N LEU A 200 -0.24 -7.85 14.19
CA LEU A 200 1.09 -7.31 14.43
C LEU A 200 1.70 -6.70 13.16
N VAL A 201 1.68 -7.43 12.07
CA VAL A 201 2.31 -7.00 10.81
C VAL A 201 1.53 -5.85 10.17
N ALA A 202 0.19 -5.91 10.17
CA ALA A 202 -0.62 -4.91 9.49
C ALA A 202 -0.80 -3.61 10.27
N ILE A 203 -0.81 -3.66 11.60
CA ILE A 203 -1.19 -2.51 12.42
C ILE A 203 -0.09 -2.15 13.43
N VAL A 204 0.29 -3.07 14.31
CA VAL A 204 1.11 -2.75 15.49
C VAL A 204 2.53 -2.38 15.09
N LEU A 205 3.20 -3.19 14.29
CA LEU A 205 4.58 -2.93 13.87
C LEU A 205 4.69 -1.64 13.06
N PRO A 206 3.86 -1.38 12.02
CA PRO A 206 3.87 -0.09 11.33
C PRO A 206 3.59 1.10 12.23
N ALA A 207 2.64 0.97 13.16
CA ALA A 207 2.28 2.04 14.10
C ALA A 207 3.41 2.39 15.08
N ILE A 208 4.33 1.47 15.34
CA ILE A 208 5.49 1.69 16.20
C ILE A 208 6.71 2.12 15.38
N LEU A 209 7.05 1.35 14.33
CA LEU A 209 8.28 1.53 13.57
C LEU A 209 8.30 2.85 12.80
N ALA A 210 7.22 3.20 12.10
CA ALA A 210 7.22 4.41 11.28
C ALA A 210 7.37 5.69 12.12
N PRO A 211 6.66 5.90 13.25
CA PRO A 211 6.89 7.05 14.11
C PRO A 211 8.28 7.07 14.74
N LEU A 212 8.83 5.91 15.13
CA LEU A 212 10.18 5.84 15.70
C LEU A 212 11.24 6.26 14.67
N ILE A 213 11.16 5.73 13.46
CA ILE A 213 12.07 6.10 12.37
C ILE A 213 11.88 7.59 12.02
N ASN A 214 10.62 8.06 11.95
CA ASN A 214 10.33 9.47 11.70
C ASN A 214 10.90 10.39 12.80
N MET A 215 10.89 9.96 14.06
CA MET A 215 11.51 10.70 15.16
C MET A 215 13.03 10.87 14.94
N VAL A 216 13.69 9.82 14.45
CA VAL A 216 15.11 9.90 14.06
C VAL A 216 15.30 10.86 12.89
N CYS A 217 14.46 10.77 11.84
CA CYS A 217 14.51 11.69 10.71
C CYS A 217 14.28 13.15 11.13
N ARG A 218 13.40 13.40 12.09
CA ARG A 218 13.18 14.75 12.66
C ARG A 218 14.40 15.24 13.44
N ARG A 219 15.05 14.39 14.25
CA ARG A 219 16.29 14.75 14.97
C ARG A 219 17.45 15.07 14.03
N LEU A 220 17.50 14.41 12.86
CA LEU A 220 18.48 14.69 11.81
C LEU A 220 18.13 15.94 10.98
N GLY A 221 16.99 16.60 11.25
CA GLY A 221 16.53 17.77 10.51
C GLY A 221 16.03 17.46 9.08
N TRP A 222 15.82 16.18 8.75
CA TRP A 222 15.33 15.77 7.42
C TRP A 222 13.85 16.03 7.24
N VAL A 223 13.09 15.91 8.30
CA VAL A 223 11.64 16.14 8.34
C VAL A 223 11.36 17.21 9.40
N LYS A 224 10.66 18.26 9.03
CA LYS A 224 10.29 19.36 9.89
C LYS A 224 8.85 19.24 10.36
N ASP A 225 8.50 19.95 11.44
CA ASP A 225 7.12 20.08 11.87
C ASP A 225 6.29 20.76 10.77
N GLY A 226 5.19 20.16 10.40
CA GLY A 226 4.32 20.61 9.30
C GLY A 226 4.54 19.93 7.96
N ASP A 227 5.66 19.23 7.73
CA ASP A 227 5.96 18.54 6.46
C ASP A 227 4.96 17.39 6.16
N LEU A 228 4.26 16.89 7.17
CA LEU A 228 3.26 15.81 7.05
C LEU A 228 1.82 16.33 7.13
N LYS A 229 1.63 17.65 7.21
CA LYS A 229 0.29 18.23 7.28
C LYS A 229 -0.44 18.02 5.95
N LEU A 230 -1.61 17.43 6.02
CA LEU A 230 -2.51 17.35 4.87
C LEU A 230 -3.12 18.72 4.63
N ASP A 231 -3.08 19.19 3.40
CA ASP A 231 -3.80 20.40 3.01
C ASP A 231 -5.29 20.10 3.21
N SER A 232 -5.94 20.80 4.14
CA SER A 232 -7.39 20.75 4.24
C SER A 232 -7.95 21.23 2.91
N VAL A 233 -8.73 20.39 2.22
CA VAL A 233 -9.51 20.84 1.08
C VAL A 233 -10.45 21.91 1.63
N SER A 234 -10.05 23.15 1.43
CA SER A 234 -10.86 24.30 1.82
C SER A 234 -12.06 24.33 0.86
N TYR A 235 -13.20 23.84 1.31
CA TYR A 235 -14.49 24.02 0.62
C TYR A 235 -14.96 25.48 0.60
N THR A 236 -14.03 26.45 0.66
CA THR A 236 -14.32 27.87 0.82
C THR A 236 -14.62 28.60 -0.50
N HIS A 237 -14.81 27.89 -1.61
CA HIS A 237 -15.16 28.52 -2.90
C HIS A 237 -16.49 28.08 -3.49
N LEU A 238 -17.47 27.74 -2.64
CA LEU A 238 -18.88 27.67 -3.05
C LEU A 238 -19.70 28.62 -2.16
N ARG A 239 -19.52 29.92 -2.38
CA ARG A 239 -20.49 30.95 -2.08
C ARG A 239 -20.76 31.77 -3.34
#